data_14686b78d5a7100e95845c10dcdc75c2
#
_entry.id   14686b78d5a7100e95845c10dcdc75c2
#
_cell.length_a   1.000
_cell.length_b   1.000
_cell.length_c   1.000
_cell.angle_alpha   90.00
_cell.angle_beta   90.00
_cell.angle_gamma   90.00
#
_symmetry.space_group_name_H-M   'P 1'
#
loop_
_entity.id
_entity.type
_entity.pdbx_description
1 polymer ?
#
loop_
_entity_poly.entity_id
_entity_poly.type
_entity_poly.pdbx_seq_one_letter_code
_entity_poly.pdbx_strand_id
1 'polypeptide(L)'
;YNVSSPIQADDAISVTLASGQLETIKSIIPTAPGLIVYTDKSSWMVTGGSLGSAIGPSAIVAQRQSLVGANDLPPIIRNFDILYGSYLGSSIWDSNYNYYAQIFTGSDVSEISSHLFYDFSFPQWADAFAPFRLIWAVRNDGVLLSFTFAKEEQFMAWSHCITAGNFTSVAVVPEATADSE
;
A
#
# COMPACT_ATOMS: atom_id res chain seq x y z
N TYR A 1 -11.00 19.72 -20.30
CA TYR A 1 -10.80 20.42 -19.00
C TYR A 1 -11.90 21.47 -18.87
N ASN A 2 -12.73 21.33 -17.83
CA ASN A 2 -13.66 22.39 -17.46
C ASN A 2 -12.96 23.27 -16.42
N VAL A 3 -12.75 24.55 -16.77
CA VAL A 3 -12.11 25.55 -15.90
C VAL A 3 -12.91 26.81 -16.04
N SER A 4 -13.57 27.23 -14.98
CA SER A 4 -14.40 28.45 -14.95
C SER A 4 -13.74 29.58 -14.17
N SER A 5 -14.20 30.79 -14.39
CA SER A 5 -13.81 31.95 -13.60
C SER A 5 -15.08 32.71 -13.15
N PRO A 6 -15.41 32.71 -11.86
CA PRO A 6 -14.70 32.12 -10.72
C PRO A 6 -14.72 30.59 -10.73
N ILE A 7 -13.78 29.97 -10.02
CA ILE A 7 -13.65 28.51 -9.89
C ILE A 7 -14.93 27.93 -9.29
N GLN A 8 -15.49 26.90 -9.94
CA GLN A 8 -16.70 26.17 -9.51
C GLN A 8 -16.34 24.78 -8.95
N ALA A 9 -17.26 24.19 -8.21
CA ALA A 9 -17.04 22.91 -7.57
C ALA A 9 -16.92 21.73 -8.55
N ASP A 10 -17.41 21.88 -9.78
CA ASP A 10 -17.35 20.91 -10.87
C ASP A 10 -16.17 21.11 -11.83
N ASP A 11 -15.30 22.07 -11.54
CA ASP A 11 -14.10 22.30 -12.33
C ASP A 11 -13.08 21.17 -12.17
N ALA A 12 -12.24 21.02 -13.20
CA ALA A 12 -11.18 20.03 -13.19
C ALA A 12 -10.14 20.31 -12.09
N ILE A 13 -9.76 19.26 -11.37
CA ILE A 13 -8.74 19.31 -10.32
C ILE A 13 -7.38 18.97 -10.93
N SER A 14 -6.41 19.86 -10.76
CA SER A 14 -5.02 19.65 -11.12
C SER A 14 -4.13 19.96 -9.93
N VAL A 15 -3.32 18.99 -9.52
CA VAL A 15 -2.41 19.10 -8.38
C VAL A 15 -1.02 18.73 -8.80
N THR A 16 -0.07 19.57 -8.41
CA THR A 16 1.35 19.25 -8.55
C THR A 16 1.92 18.92 -7.18
N LEU A 17 2.49 17.72 -7.04
CA LEU A 17 3.23 17.35 -5.84
C LEU A 17 4.55 18.12 -5.81
N ALA A 18 4.72 18.95 -4.78
CA ALA A 18 5.91 19.79 -4.62
C ALA A 18 7.11 18.95 -4.15
N SER A 19 7.57 18.05 -4.99
CA SER A 19 8.77 17.25 -4.77
C SER A 19 10.00 17.96 -5.33
N GLY A 20 11.13 17.84 -4.62
CA GLY A 20 12.44 18.34 -5.12
C GLY A 20 13.04 17.46 -6.23
N GLN A 21 12.38 16.37 -6.61
CA GLN A 21 12.83 15.40 -7.61
C GLN A 21 11.67 15.00 -8.51
N LEU A 22 12.00 14.51 -9.70
CA LEU A 22 11.00 13.89 -10.55
C LEU A 22 10.55 12.56 -9.93
N GLU A 23 9.25 12.42 -9.73
CA GLU A 23 8.62 11.23 -9.14
C GLU A 23 7.54 10.67 -10.06
N THR A 24 7.41 9.35 -10.06
CA THR A 24 6.37 8.64 -10.81
C THR A 24 5.33 8.10 -9.84
N ILE A 25 4.05 8.41 -10.06
CA ILE A 25 2.96 7.86 -9.26
C ILE A 25 2.81 6.38 -9.57
N LYS A 26 2.86 5.55 -8.52
CA LYS A 26 2.70 4.09 -8.58
C LYS A 26 1.30 3.65 -8.22
N SER A 27 0.72 4.22 -7.15
CA SER A 27 -0.63 3.89 -6.72
C SER A 27 -1.30 5.05 -6.01
N ILE A 28 -2.63 5.05 -6.04
CA ILE A 28 -3.48 6.02 -5.33
C ILE A 28 -4.52 5.23 -4.56
N ILE A 29 -4.61 5.47 -3.25
CA ILE A 29 -5.50 4.73 -2.35
C ILE A 29 -6.39 5.73 -1.61
N PRO A 30 -7.72 5.57 -1.65
CA PRO A 30 -8.62 6.34 -0.81
C PRO A 30 -8.52 5.86 0.64
N THR A 31 -8.41 6.80 1.56
CA THR A 31 -8.36 6.56 3.00
C THR A 31 -9.31 7.50 3.72
N ALA A 32 -9.61 7.22 5.00
CA ALA A 32 -10.51 8.06 5.79
C ALA A 32 -10.08 9.53 5.86
N PRO A 33 -8.79 9.87 6.05
CA PRO A 33 -8.34 11.26 6.07
C PRO A 33 -8.26 11.92 4.68
N GLY A 34 -8.18 11.16 3.58
CA GLY A 34 -8.01 11.68 2.23
C GLY A 34 -7.46 10.64 1.28
N LEU A 35 -6.79 11.07 0.22
CA LEU A 35 -6.10 10.19 -0.72
C LEU A 35 -4.63 10.05 -0.32
N ILE A 36 -4.15 8.83 -0.23
CA ILE A 36 -2.71 8.57 -0.16
C ILE A 36 -2.19 8.24 -1.57
N VAL A 37 -1.14 8.92 -1.98
CA VAL A 37 -0.47 8.76 -3.27
C VAL A 37 0.92 8.22 -3.01
N TYR A 38 1.19 7.03 -3.51
CA TYR A 38 2.52 6.43 -3.48
C TYR A 38 3.24 6.72 -4.78
N THR A 39 4.46 7.22 -4.66
CA THR A 39 5.38 7.43 -5.77
C THR A 39 6.58 6.50 -5.65
N ASP A 40 7.43 6.49 -6.64
CA ASP A 40 8.70 5.73 -6.62
C ASP A 40 9.70 6.21 -5.56
N LYS A 41 9.50 7.39 -4.94
CA LYS A 41 10.45 7.97 -3.98
C LYS A 41 9.83 8.40 -2.66
N SER A 42 8.52 8.58 -2.62
CA SER A 42 7.84 9.13 -1.45
C SER A 42 6.38 8.72 -1.40
N SER A 43 5.72 9.02 -0.29
CA SER A 43 4.27 8.95 -0.18
C SER A 43 3.70 10.31 0.21
N TRP A 44 2.51 10.62 -0.33
CA TRP A 44 1.84 11.90 -0.17
C TRP A 44 0.40 11.69 0.28
N MET A 45 -0.05 12.51 1.21
CA MET A 45 -1.47 12.61 1.55
C MET A 45 -2.07 13.85 0.89
N VAL A 46 -3.16 13.65 0.18
CA VAL A 46 -3.92 14.70 -0.49
C VAL A 46 -5.28 14.84 0.17
N THR A 47 -5.58 16.04 0.66
CA THR A 47 -6.83 16.35 1.38
C THR A 47 -7.49 17.59 0.83
N GLY A 48 -8.75 17.81 1.16
CA GLY A 48 -9.51 19.01 0.78
C GLY A 48 -9.33 20.20 1.71
N GLY A 49 -8.12 20.41 2.26
CA GLY A 49 -7.80 21.54 3.15
C GLY A 49 -7.88 21.20 4.63
N SER A 50 -8.85 20.42 5.08
CA SER A 50 -8.93 19.84 6.42
C SER A 50 -9.17 18.36 6.36
N LEU A 51 -8.90 17.67 7.48
CA LEU A 51 -9.04 16.22 7.57
C LEU A 51 -10.47 15.77 7.25
N GLY A 52 -10.62 14.83 6.30
CA GLY A 52 -11.93 14.32 5.90
C GLY A 52 -12.80 15.29 5.09
N SER A 53 -12.33 16.50 4.75
CA SER A 53 -13.08 17.37 3.85
C SER A 53 -12.95 16.91 2.39
N ALA A 54 -14.01 17.18 1.63
CA ALA A 54 -14.03 16.84 0.21
C ALA A 54 -12.92 17.57 -0.55
N ILE A 55 -12.24 16.84 -1.43
CA ILE A 55 -11.23 17.38 -2.32
C ILE A 55 -11.95 18.14 -3.44
N GLY A 56 -11.62 19.41 -3.60
CA GLY A 56 -12.21 20.27 -4.61
C GLY A 56 -11.17 21.18 -5.26
N PRO A 57 -11.49 21.81 -6.40
CA PRO A 57 -10.52 22.60 -7.16
C PRO A 57 -9.99 23.82 -6.41
N SER A 58 -10.74 24.33 -5.41
CA SER A 58 -10.34 25.48 -4.59
C SER A 58 -9.73 25.10 -3.23
N ALA A 59 -9.81 23.82 -2.83
CA ALA A 59 -9.40 23.35 -1.52
C ALA A 59 -8.69 22.02 -1.66
N ILE A 60 -7.40 22.08 -1.95
CA ILE A 60 -6.55 20.89 -2.06
C ILE A 60 -5.20 21.15 -1.42
N VAL A 61 -4.78 20.22 -0.57
CA VAL A 61 -3.49 20.26 0.11
C VAL A 61 -2.82 18.92 -0.06
N ALA A 62 -1.59 18.92 -0.57
CA ALA A 62 -0.75 17.74 -0.68
C ALA A 62 0.40 17.85 0.34
N GLN A 63 0.50 16.89 1.24
CA GLN A 63 1.54 16.81 2.25
C GLN A 63 2.31 15.50 2.12
N ARG A 64 3.64 15.61 2.05
CA ARG A 64 4.51 14.43 2.04
C ARG A 64 4.49 13.73 3.40
N GLN A 65 4.29 12.43 3.39
CA GLN A 65 4.18 11.59 4.58
C GLN A 65 5.47 10.83 4.86
N SER A 66 6.07 10.26 3.84
CA SER A 66 7.27 9.43 3.96
C SER A 66 8.19 9.63 2.76
N LEU A 67 9.47 9.35 2.95
CA LEU A 67 10.51 9.27 1.89
C LEU A 67 10.72 7.83 1.41
N VAL A 68 9.90 6.89 1.85
CA VAL A 68 9.93 5.53 1.34
C VAL A 68 9.04 5.45 0.11
N GLY A 69 9.67 5.20 -1.03
CA GLY A 69 8.96 5.03 -2.29
C GLY A 69 8.36 3.62 -2.42
N ALA A 70 7.37 3.49 -3.29
CA ALA A 70 6.71 2.23 -3.60
C ALA A 70 7.12 1.70 -4.98
N ASN A 71 7.06 0.38 -5.14
CA ASN A 71 7.22 -0.30 -6.42
C ASN A 71 5.88 -0.42 -7.16
N ASP A 72 5.86 -1.20 -8.25
CA ASP A 72 4.65 -1.43 -9.05
C ASP A 72 3.70 -2.51 -8.46
N LEU A 73 4.05 -3.11 -7.32
CA LEU A 73 3.22 -4.10 -6.67
C LEU A 73 1.96 -3.43 -6.08
N PRO A 74 0.74 -3.87 -6.44
CA PRO A 74 -0.48 -3.26 -5.95
C PRO A 74 -0.53 -3.33 -4.41
N PRO A 75 -0.72 -2.22 -3.70
CA PRO A 75 -0.83 -2.24 -2.24
C PRO A 75 -2.02 -3.07 -1.75
N ILE A 76 -1.84 -3.77 -0.63
CA ILE A 76 -2.89 -4.51 0.06
C ILE A 76 -3.40 -3.67 1.22
N ILE A 77 -4.73 -3.50 1.28
CA ILE A 77 -5.38 -2.73 2.33
C ILE A 77 -6.06 -3.72 3.28
N ARG A 78 -5.66 -3.68 4.54
CA ARG A 78 -6.28 -4.46 5.62
C ARG A 78 -6.74 -3.54 6.73
N ASN A 79 -8.04 -3.40 6.90
CA ASN A 79 -8.64 -2.46 7.84
C ASN A 79 -8.12 -1.02 7.61
N PHE A 80 -7.22 -0.55 8.47
CA PHE A 80 -6.60 0.77 8.39
C PHE A 80 -5.11 0.72 8.03
N ASP A 81 -4.57 -0.48 7.81
CA ASP A 81 -3.18 -0.69 7.45
C ASP A 81 -3.05 -0.87 5.93
N ILE A 82 -2.03 -0.27 5.37
CA ILE A 82 -1.69 -0.36 3.96
C ILE A 82 -0.32 -1.02 3.85
N LEU A 83 -0.29 -2.21 3.27
CA LEU A 83 0.96 -2.90 2.98
C LEU A 83 1.39 -2.61 1.55
N TYR A 84 2.62 -2.22 1.35
CA TYR A 84 3.18 -1.93 0.03
C TYR A 84 4.64 -2.37 -0.07
N GLY A 85 5.07 -2.72 -1.27
CA GLY A 85 6.47 -3.01 -1.54
C GLY A 85 7.29 -1.74 -1.66
N SER A 86 8.50 -1.70 -1.09
CA SER A 86 9.43 -0.59 -1.30
C SER A 86 9.84 -0.48 -2.76
N TYR A 87 10.33 0.70 -3.16
CA TYR A 87 10.77 0.96 -4.54
C TYR A 87 11.80 -0.05 -5.06
N LEU A 88 12.74 -0.46 -4.23
CA LEU A 88 13.74 -1.47 -4.58
C LEU A 88 13.18 -2.90 -4.62
N GLY A 89 11.94 -3.13 -4.14
CA GLY A 89 11.30 -4.43 -4.13
C GLY A 89 11.86 -5.42 -3.10
N SER A 90 12.81 -5.00 -2.28
CA SER A 90 13.51 -5.84 -1.30
C SER A 90 12.97 -5.71 0.13
N SER A 91 11.87 -5.00 0.32
CA SER A 91 11.20 -4.88 1.62
C SER A 91 9.72 -4.57 1.47
N ILE A 92 8.96 -4.98 2.47
CA ILE A 92 7.53 -4.72 2.57
C ILE A 92 7.29 -3.80 3.75
N TRP A 93 6.55 -2.74 3.49
CA TRP A 93 6.23 -1.72 4.49
C TRP A 93 4.76 -1.80 4.86
N ASP A 94 4.50 -1.65 6.16
CA ASP A 94 3.19 -1.38 6.72
C ASP A 94 3.05 0.13 6.94
N SER A 95 1.95 0.73 6.53
CA SER A 95 1.66 2.14 6.71
C SER A 95 0.25 2.33 7.25
N ASN A 96 0.12 3.06 8.34
CA ASN A 96 -1.17 3.39 8.94
C ASN A 96 -1.25 4.88 9.33
N TYR A 97 -2.47 5.39 9.38
CA TYR A 97 -2.71 6.77 9.78
C TYR A 97 -2.67 6.94 11.29
N ASN A 98 -1.74 7.76 11.76
CA ASN A 98 -1.68 8.15 13.17
C ASN A 98 -2.49 9.43 13.39
N TYR A 99 -3.62 9.31 14.04
CA TYR A 99 -4.53 10.43 14.28
C TYR A 99 -3.90 11.55 15.12
N TYR A 100 -3.08 11.22 16.10
CA TYR A 100 -2.45 12.21 16.98
C TYR A 100 -1.37 13.02 16.28
N ALA A 101 -0.58 12.37 15.45
CA ALA A 101 0.46 13.02 14.67
C ALA A 101 -0.07 13.60 13.35
N GLN A 102 -1.26 13.21 12.92
CA GLN A 102 -1.88 13.56 11.63
C GLN A 102 -1.02 13.22 10.42
N ILE A 103 -0.26 12.15 10.53
CA ILE A 103 0.61 11.62 9.47
C ILE A 103 0.42 10.11 9.32
N PHE A 104 0.78 9.59 8.16
CA PHE A 104 0.98 8.16 7.98
C PHE A 104 2.32 7.76 8.55
N THR A 105 2.30 6.83 9.50
CA THR A 105 3.49 6.21 10.08
C THR A 105 3.63 4.80 9.50
N GLY A 106 4.86 4.37 9.28
CA GLY A 106 5.10 3.05 8.72
C GLY A 106 6.30 2.36 9.35
N SER A 107 6.32 1.05 9.23
CA SER A 107 7.43 0.20 9.64
C SER A 107 7.72 -0.86 8.59
N ASP A 108 8.97 -1.28 8.51
CA ASP A 108 9.37 -2.40 7.67
C ASP A 108 8.97 -3.72 8.37
N VAL A 109 8.02 -4.45 7.77
CA VAL A 109 7.54 -5.73 8.29
C VAL A 109 8.36 -6.92 7.77
N SER A 110 9.33 -6.66 6.91
CA SER A 110 10.25 -7.66 6.38
C SER A 110 11.62 -7.68 7.09
N GLU A 111 11.90 -6.70 7.96
CA GLU A 111 13.21 -6.49 8.58
C GLU A 111 13.73 -7.73 9.32
N ILE A 112 12.88 -8.35 10.16
CA ILE A 112 13.25 -9.55 10.93
C ILE A 112 13.54 -10.75 10.01
N SER A 113 12.92 -10.78 8.84
CA SER A 113 13.03 -11.85 7.85
C SER A 113 13.80 -11.41 6.60
N SER A 114 14.71 -10.47 6.73
CA SER A 114 15.44 -9.84 5.61
C SER A 114 16.15 -10.83 4.70
N HIS A 115 16.56 -11.98 5.22
CA HIS A 115 17.16 -13.06 4.44
C HIS A 115 16.24 -13.65 3.36
N LEU A 116 14.91 -13.49 3.48
CA LEU A 116 13.94 -13.91 2.47
C LEU A 116 13.76 -12.86 1.36
N PHE A 117 14.22 -11.64 1.60
CA PHE A 117 13.98 -10.47 0.77
C PHE A 117 15.24 -9.95 0.07
N TYR A 118 16.42 -10.20 0.66
CA TYR A 118 17.68 -9.71 0.12
C TYR A 118 17.94 -10.30 -1.29
N ASP A 119 18.24 -9.44 -2.26
CA ASP A 119 18.46 -9.77 -3.66
C ASP A 119 17.24 -10.33 -4.42
N PHE A 120 16.05 -10.32 -3.81
CA PHE A 120 14.82 -10.79 -4.45
C PHE A 120 13.81 -9.65 -4.63
N SER A 121 12.92 -9.82 -5.61
CA SER A 121 11.78 -8.95 -5.84
C SER A 121 10.49 -9.75 -5.86
N PHE A 122 9.37 -9.06 -5.65
CA PHE A 122 8.04 -9.66 -5.59
C PHE A 122 7.21 -9.14 -6.76
N PRO A 123 7.03 -9.93 -7.82
CA PRO A 123 6.20 -9.52 -8.96
C PRO A 123 4.71 -9.56 -8.62
N GLN A 124 4.28 -10.39 -7.67
CA GLN A 124 2.88 -10.57 -7.35
C GLN A 124 2.66 -11.04 -5.93
N TRP A 125 1.57 -10.56 -5.35
CA TRP A 125 1.03 -11.07 -4.10
C TRP A 125 -0.50 -11.11 -4.12
N ALA A 126 -1.09 -11.84 -3.17
CA ALA A 126 -2.53 -11.96 -3.02
C ALA A 126 -2.92 -12.03 -1.54
N ASP A 127 -4.01 -11.39 -1.20
CA ASP A 127 -4.52 -11.34 0.17
C ASP A 127 -5.52 -12.47 0.44
N ALA A 128 -5.21 -13.33 1.41
CA ALA A 128 -6.07 -14.38 1.94
C ALA A 128 -6.53 -13.99 3.36
N PHE A 129 -7.41 -12.99 3.45
CA PHE A 129 -7.85 -12.46 4.73
C PHE A 129 -8.53 -13.51 5.62
N ALA A 130 -9.43 -14.30 5.06
CA ALA A 130 -10.14 -15.36 5.78
C ALA A 130 -9.75 -16.73 5.25
N PRO A 131 -9.67 -17.78 6.11
CA PRO A 131 -9.80 -17.75 7.57
C PRO A 131 -8.49 -17.43 8.32
N PHE A 132 -7.31 -17.48 7.66
CA PHE A 132 -6.01 -17.54 8.35
C PHE A 132 -5.23 -16.21 8.35
N ARG A 133 -5.80 -15.12 7.79
CA ARG A 133 -5.16 -13.80 7.71
C ARG A 133 -3.77 -13.83 7.07
N LEU A 134 -3.62 -14.62 6.00
CA LEU A 134 -2.37 -14.78 5.27
C LEU A 134 -2.29 -13.81 4.09
N ILE A 135 -1.08 -13.43 3.74
CA ILE A 135 -0.75 -12.82 2.45
C ILE A 135 0.25 -13.74 1.76
N TRP A 136 -0.05 -14.10 0.55
CA TRP A 136 0.82 -14.91 -0.28
C TRP A 136 1.60 -14.02 -1.24
N ALA A 137 2.90 -14.18 -1.31
CA ALA A 137 3.75 -13.43 -2.23
C ALA A 137 4.64 -14.39 -3.03
N VAL A 138 4.66 -14.22 -4.33
CA VAL A 138 5.57 -14.96 -5.21
C VAL A 138 6.85 -14.14 -5.38
N ARG A 139 7.96 -14.80 -5.18
CA ARG A 139 9.29 -14.24 -5.36
C ARG A 139 9.78 -14.49 -6.79
N ASN A 140 10.65 -13.63 -7.31
CA ASN A 140 11.15 -13.72 -8.70
C ASN A 140 11.94 -15.00 -9.01
N ASP A 141 12.43 -15.73 -8.00
CA ASP A 141 13.08 -17.04 -8.14
C ASP A 141 12.09 -18.22 -8.07
N GLY A 142 10.80 -17.95 -7.93
CA GLY A 142 9.74 -18.96 -7.88
C GLY A 142 9.46 -19.53 -6.51
N VAL A 143 10.00 -18.96 -5.44
CA VAL A 143 9.65 -19.33 -4.07
C VAL A 143 8.36 -18.62 -3.67
N LEU A 144 7.43 -19.35 -3.04
CA LEU A 144 6.22 -18.77 -2.47
C LEU A 144 6.48 -18.41 -1.01
N LEU A 145 6.23 -17.15 -0.66
CA LEU A 145 6.25 -16.68 0.71
C LEU A 145 4.83 -16.58 1.25
N SER A 146 4.65 -16.86 2.53
CA SER A 146 3.44 -16.56 3.27
C SER A 146 3.75 -15.59 4.41
N PHE A 147 2.93 -14.57 4.53
CA PHE A 147 3.00 -13.59 5.60
C PHE A 147 1.76 -13.68 6.48
N THR A 148 1.95 -14.00 7.74
CA THR A 148 0.88 -13.92 8.73
C THR A 148 0.87 -12.51 9.31
N PHE A 149 -0.24 -11.80 9.08
CA PHE A 149 -0.41 -10.43 9.53
C PHE A 149 -1.53 -10.35 10.55
N ALA A 150 -1.19 -10.46 11.83
CA ALA A 150 -2.09 -10.36 12.98
C ALA A 150 -1.57 -9.26 13.93
N LYS A 151 -1.67 -8.01 13.48
CA LYS A 151 -1.12 -6.83 14.17
C LYS A 151 -1.74 -6.62 15.56
N GLU A 152 -3.04 -6.89 15.70
CA GLU A 152 -3.76 -6.82 16.98
C GLU A 152 -3.19 -7.77 18.02
N GLU A 153 -2.67 -8.91 17.58
CA GLU A 153 -2.03 -9.93 18.41
C GLU A 153 -0.51 -9.75 18.48
N GLN A 154 0.03 -8.67 17.89
CA GLN A 154 1.46 -8.38 17.77
C GLN A 154 2.26 -9.50 17.10
N PHE A 155 1.59 -10.26 16.23
CA PHE A 155 2.19 -11.36 15.51
C PHE A 155 2.29 -11.06 14.03
N MET A 156 3.53 -10.90 13.56
CA MET A 156 3.85 -10.68 12.14
C MET A 156 5.05 -11.57 11.80
N ALA A 157 4.82 -12.55 10.94
CA ALA A 157 5.86 -13.52 10.61
C ALA A 157 5.82 -13.91 9.13
N TRP A 158 6.99 -14.00 8.53
CA TRP A 158 7.19 -14.51 7.19
C TRP A 158 7.66 -15.97 7.23
N SER A 159 7.12 -16.77 6.34
CA SER A 159 7.60 -18.14 6.08
C SER A 159 7.68 -18.39 4.58
N HIS A 160 8.39 -19.42 4.19
CA HIS A 160 8.55 -19.79 2.79
C HIS A 160 8.10 -21.22 2.53
N CYS A 161 7.54 -21.43 1.34
CA CYS A 161 7.11 -22.73 0.85
C CYS A 161 8.03 -23.18 -0.29
N ILE A 162 8.70 -24.31 -0.10
CA ILE A 162 9.58 -24.90 -1.10
C ILE A 162 8.89 -26.14 -1.68
N THR A 163 8.84 -26.21 -3.00
CA THR A 163 8.35 -27.36 -3.77
C THR A 163 9.40 -27.81 -4.77
N ALA A 164 9.16 -28.94 -5.45
CA ALA A 164 10.02 -29.39 -6.54
C ALA A 164 9.94 -28.53 -7.82
N GLY A 165 9.02 -27.58 -7.88
CA GLY A 165 8.83 -26.63 -8.98
C GLY A 165 8.84 -25.18 -8.50
N ASN A 166 8.63 -24.25 -9.44
CA ASN A 166 8.59 -22.82 -9.16
C ASN A 166 7.16 -22.30 -9.25
N PHE A 167 6.79 -21.43 -8.32
CA PHE A 167 5.56 -20.67 -8.40
C PHE A 167 5.74 -19.47 -9.35
N THR A 168 4.81 -19.31 -10.27
CA THR A 168 4.85 -18.22 -11.26
C THR A 168 3.81 -17.13 -10.98
N SER A 169 2.72 -17.51 -10.32
CA SER A 169 1.65 -16.58 -9.95
C SER A 169 0.87 -17.07 -8.75
N VAL A 170 0.15 -16.17 -8.10
CA VAL A 170 -0.73 -16.47 -6.97
C VAL A 170 -2.03 -15.67 -7.09
N ALA A 171 -3.14 -16.35 -6.83
CA ALA A 171 -4.45 -15.72 -6.69
C ALA A 171 -5.19 -16.37 -5.53
N VAL A 172 -5.99 -15.59 -4.84
CA VAL A 172 -6.83 -16.06 -3.72
C VAL A 172 -8.28 -15.79 -4.05
N VAL A 173 -9.10 -16.84 -3.91
CA VAL A 173 -10.55 -16.77 -4.08
C VAL A 173 -11.18 -17.23 -2.77
N PRO A 174 -12.01 -16.41 -2.11
CA PRO A 174 -12.76 -16.87 -0.94
C PRO A 174 -13.83 -17.86 -1.39
N GLU A 175 -13.85 -19.04 -0.81
CA GLU A 175 -14.93 -20.01 -0.97
C GLU A 175 -15.92 -19.88 0.19
N ALA A 176 -17.21 -19.82 -0.12
CA ALA A 176 -18.25 -19.99 0.88
C ALA A 176 -18.26 -21.46 1.30
N THR A 177 -17.94 -21.74 2.56
CA THR A 177 -18.17 -23.08 3.11
C THR A 177 -19.66 -23.36 3.13
N ALA A 178 -20.07 -24.54 2.62
CA ALA A 178 -21.47 -24.96 2.53
C ALA A 178 -22.16 -25.18 3.91
N ASP A 179 -21.48 -24.90 4.99
CA ASP A 179 -21.93 -25.14 6.37
C ASP A 179 -22.45 -23.88 7.08
N SER A 180 -22.87 -22.87 6.35
CA SER A 180 -23.54 -21.69 6.93
C SER A 180 -25.03 -21.67 6.56
N GLU A 181 -25.78 -22.71 6.93
CA GLU A 181 -27.24 -22.66 7.12
C GLU A 181 -27.58 -22.62 8.61
#